data_3ead9b40829e75777edc4937cb33c18f
#
_entry.id   3ead9b40829e75777edc4937cb33c18f
#
_cell.length_a   1.000
_cell.length_b   1.000
_cell.length_c   1.000
_cell.angle_alpha   90.00
_cell.angle_beta   90.00
_cell.angle_gamma   90.00
#
_symmetry.space_group_name_H-M   'P 1'
#
loop_
_entity.id
_entity.type
_entity.pdbx_description
1 polymer ?
#
loop_
_entity_poly.entity_id
_entity_poly.type
_entity_poly.pdbx_seq_one_letter_code
_entity_poly.pdbx_strand_id
1 'polypeptide(L)'
;MKTKQIIPQKSSEKVAEFLEKNALHKRDFAEMIGVTLSYVYNLIDETVSFSTRSTTIERIATVMEVKPEEFTEYKIPQEPVLIDETIEIIKEYLKSNKMSVVSFLKTFPRKKRLEIVDIMRGALPLPIDYKELQLIGKTLNIPQEEVYSLWETRMKQVLESAGMNVYSNSALIDSMFECAKKQIMKIS
;
A
#
# COMPACT_ATOMS: atom_id res chain seq x y z
N MET A 1 11.94 40.39 -16.73
CA MET A 1 11.96 39.24 -15.80
C MET A 1 12.21 37.97 -16.61
N LYS A 2 13.36 37.31 -16.45
CA LYS A 2 13.64 36.04 -17.15
C LYS A 2 12.86 34.93 -16.42
N THR A 3 11.86 34.37 -17.06
CA THR A 3 11.15 33.17 -16.58
C THR A 3 12.18 32.06 -16.52
N LYS A 4 12.52 31.62 -15.28
CA LYS A 4 13.36 30.43 -15.08
C LYS A 4 12.59 29.27 -15.71
N GLN A 5 13.08 28.72 -16.81
CA GLN A 5 12.61 27.42 -17.31
C GLN A 5 12.93 26.39 -16.21
N ILE A 6 11.90 25.88 -15.59
CA ILE A 6 12.02 24.75 -14.65
C ILE A 6 12.27 23.53 -15.53
N ILE A 7 13.53 23.08 -15.60
CA ILE A 7 13.87 21.80 -16.23
C ILE A 7 13.26 20.72 -15.33
N PRO A 8 12.39 19.84 -15.86
CA PRO A 8 11.82 18.78 -15.04
C PRO A 8 12.92 17.85 -14.54
N GLN A 9 12.91 17.58 -13.24
CA GLN A 9 13.87 16.70 -12.59
C GLN A 9 13.75 15.28 -13.16
N LYS A 10 14.89 14.63 -13.46
CA LYS A 10 14.90 13.25 -13.95
C LYS A 10 14.34 12.29 -12.91
N SER A 11 13.68 11.23 -13.35
CA SER A 11 13.12 10.21 -12.46
C SER A 11 14.18 9.52 -11.60
N SER A 12 15.38 9.28 -12.13
CA SER A 12 16.54 8.75 -11.40
C SER A 12 16.99 9.66 -10.26
N GLU A 13 17.08 10.97 -10.51
CA GLU A 13 17.43 11.98 -9.51
C GLU A 13 16.40 12.01 -8.36
N LYS A 14 15.09 12.00 -8.70
CA LYS A 14 14.02 11.99 -7.71
C LYS A 14 14.13 10.80 -6.75
N VAL A 15 14.40 9.61 -7.30
CA VAL A 15 14.57 8.40 -6.48
C VAL A 15 15.83 8.48 -5.63
N ALA A 16 16.96 8.93 -6.19
CA ALA A 16 18.21 9.09 -5.48
C ALA A 16 18.08 10.06 -4.29
N GLU A 17 17.50 11.24 -4.51
CA GLU A 17 17.25 12.23 -3.47
C GLU A 17 16.30 11.72 -2.38
N PHE A 18 15.25 10.97 -2.77
CA PHE A 18 14.34 10.37 -1.80
C PHE A 18 15.05 9.38 -0.88
N LEU A 19 15.91 8.52 -1.42
CA LEU A 19 16.69 7.56 -0.64
C LEU A 19 17.63 8.26 0.35
N GLU A 20 18.30 9.31 -0.10
CA GLU A 20 19.21 10.11 0.73
C GLU A 20 18.45 10.85 1.84
N LYS A 21 17.40 11.60 1.49
CA LYS A 21 16.59 12.36 2.43
C LYS A 21 15.98 11.51 3.54
N ASN A 22 15.60 10.27 3.24
CA ASN A 22 14.99 9.35 4.20
C ASN A 22 15.99 8.41 4.87
N ALA A 23 17.30 8.57 4.62
CA ALA A 23 18.35 7.64 5.05
C ALA A 23 17.95 6.17 4.79
N LEU A 24 17.33 5.90 3.62
CA LEU A 24 16.80 4.61 3.26
C LEU A 24 17.84 3.81 2.48
N HIS A 25 18.22 2.66 3.02
CA HIS A 25 19.15 1.78 2.33
C HIS A 25 18.55 1.26 1.02
N LYS A 26 19.33 1.27 -0.06
CA LYS A 26 18.94 0.77 -1.39
C LYS A 26 18.39 -0.67 -1.34
N ARG A 27 18.92 -1.50 -0.43
CA ARG A 27 18.43 -2.86 -0.21
C ARG A 27 17.01 -2.90 0.35
N ASP A 28 16.72 -2.08 1.36
CA ASP A 28 15.38 -2.00 1.95
C ASP A 28 14.37 -1.45 0.93
N PHE A 29 14.78 -0.46 0.14
CA PHE A 29 13.95 0.08 -0.93
C PHE A 29 13.67 -0.98 -2.01
N ALA A 30 14.69 -1.74 -2.43
CA ALA A 30 14.53 -2.84 -3.39
C ALA A 30 13.48 -3.87 -2.90
N GLU A 31 13.53 -4.22 -1.62
CA GLU A 31 12.57 -5.15 -1.00
C GLU A 31 11.14 -4.56 -0.97
N MET A 32 11.00 -3.25 -0.69
CA MET A 32 9.70 -2.57 -0.66
C MET A 32 9.03 -2.52 -2.04
N ILE A 33 9.80 -2.29 -3.11
CA ILE A 33 9.25 -2.19 -4.46
C ILE A 33 9.31 -3.53 -5.26
N GLY A 34 9.86 -4.59 -4.65
CA GLY A 34 9.88 -5.93 -5.23
C GLY A 34 10.84 -6.11 -6.39
N VAL A 35 12.03 -5.50 -6.31
CA VAL A 35 13.08 -5.62 -7.32
C VAL A 35 14.41 -6.06 -6.71
N THR A 36 15.41 -6.36 -7.54
CA THR A 36 16.74 -6.68 -7.07
C THR A 36 17.53 -5.42 -6.67
N LEU A 37 18.52 -5.59 -5.81
CA LEU A 37 19.40 -4.48 -5.43
C LEU A 37 20.14 -3.88 -6.65
N SER A 38 20.60 -4.74 -7.58
CA SER A 38 21.25 -4.28 -8.81
C SER A 38 20.30 -3.43 -9.67
N TYR A 39 19.01 -3.77 -9.67
CA TYR A 39 18.00 -2.97 -10.36
C TYR A 39 17.89 -1.55 -9.76
N VAL A 40 17.94 -1.42 -8.43
CA VAL A 40 17.92 -0.10 -7.77
C VAL A 40 19.16 0.72 -8.12
N TYR A 41 20.34 0.11 -8.19
CA TYR A 41 21.54 0.81 -8.65
C TYR A 41 21.37 1.37 -10.06
N ASN A 42 20.85 0.58 -11.00
CA ASN A 42 20.59 1.04 -12.37
C ASN A 42 19.50 2.12 -12.41
N LEU A 43 18.50 2.04 -11.51
CA LEU A 43 17.38 2.98 -11.47
C LEU A 43 17.82 4.41 -11.06
N ILE A 44 18.82 4.50 -10.17
CA ILE A 44 19.36 5.78 -9.69
C ILE A 44 20.58 6.26 -10.46
N ASP A 45 21.09 5.48 -11.41
CA ASP A 45 22.20 5.86 -12.26
C ASP A 45 21.70 6.77 -13.39
N GLU A 46 22.11 8.03 -13.37
CA GLU A 46 21.70 9.03 -14.34
C GLU A 46 22.24 8.77 -15.76
N THR A 47 23.25 7.89 -15.88
CA THR A 47 23.83 7.49 -17.17
C THR A 47 23.01 6.39 -17.83
N VAL A 48 22.16 5.70 -17.08
CA VAL A 48 21.26 4.64 -17.57
C VAL A 48 19.86 5.21 -17.78
N SER A 49 19.22 4.82 -18.87
CA SER A 49 17.82 5.19 -19.12
C SER A 49 16.93 4.63 -18.00
N PHE A 50 16.10 5.49 -17.39
CA PHE A 50 15.11 5.09 -16.39
C PHE A 50 14.02 4.26 -17.08
N SER A 51 14.30 2.98 -17.28
CA SER A 51 13.40 2.04 -17.96
C SER A 51 12.80 1.07 -16.94
N THR A 52 11.52 1.24 -16.66
CA THR A 52 10.81 0.37 -15.73
C THR A 52 9.34 0.22 -16.12
N ARG A 53 8.72 -0.84 -15.61
CA ARG A 53 7.30 -1.12 -15.86
C ARG A 53 6.43 -0.17 -15.02
N SER A 54 5.24 0.17 -15.53
CA SER A 54 4.26 1.02 -14.81
C SER A 54 3.97 0.50 -13.40
N THR A 55 3.81 -0.81 -13.22
CA THR A 55 3.62 -1.41 -11.89
C THR A 55 4.76 -1.15 -10.91
N THR A 56 6.01 -1.09 -11.40
CA THR A 56 7.17 -0.74 -10.57
C THR A 56 7.16 0.75 -10.25
N ILE A 57 6.79 1.61 -11.21
CA ILE A 57 6.63 3.06 -10.97
C ILE A 57 5.54 3.31 -9.92
N GLU A 58 4.41 2.62 -9.99
CA GLU A 58 3.35 2.72 -8.99
C GLU A 58 3.84 2.34 -7.58
N ARG A 59 4.63 1.27 -7.45
CA ARG A 59 5.24 0.89 -6.18
C ARG A 59 6.24 1.94 -5.67
N ILE A 60 7.08 2.46 -6.56
CA ILE A 60 8.01 3.55 -6.25
C ILE A 60 7.23 4.77 -5.76
N ALA A 61 6.22 5.19 -6.51
CA ALA A 61 5.37 6.33 -6.19
C ALA A 61 4.66 6.16 -4.83
N THR A 62 4.14 4.95 -4.55
CA THR A 62 3.52 4.63 -3.25
C THR A 62 4.50 4.77 -2.10
N VAL A 63 5.72 4.22 -2.24
CA VAL A 63 6.76 4.32 -1.19
C VAL A 63 7.25 5.76 -1.00
N MET A 64 7.32 6.53 -2.08
CA MET A 64 7.73 7.94 -2.08
C MET A 64 6.60 8.91 -1.69
N GLU A 65 5.36 8.43 -1.57
CA GLU A 65 4.17 9.25 -1.28
C GLU A 65 3.91 10.34 -2.32
N VAL A 66 4.19 10.01 -3.59
CA VAL A 66 3.96 10.88 -4.75
C VAL A 66 3.00 10.21 -5.74
N LYS A 67 2.51 10.96 -6.73
CA LYS A 67 1.67 10.39 -7.79
C LYS A 67 2.54 9.69 -8.85
N PRO A 68 2.10 8.54 -9.40
CA PRO A 68 2.84 7.86 -10.47
C PRO A 68 3.10 8.76 -11.71
N GLU A 69 2.18 9.69 -12.00
CA GLU A 69 2.26 10.63 -13.11
C GLU A 69 3.40 11.66 -12.98
N GLU A 70 4.02 11.75 -11.81
CA GLU A 70 5.22 12.56 -11.60
C GLU A 70 6.48 11.95 -12.22
N PHE A 71 6.40 10.68 -12.63
CA PHE A 71 7.44 9.98 -13.38
C PHE A 71 7.11 10.06 -14.87
N THR A 72 8.01 10.63 -15.67
CA THR A 72 7.81 10.84 -17.12
C THR A 72 7.66 9.54 -17.91
N GLU A 73 8.16 8.44 -17.37
CA GLU A 73 8.11 7.10 -17.94
C GLU A 73 6.82 6.34 -17.60
N TYR A 74 5.98 6.89 -16.72
CA TYR A 74 4.74 6.26 -16.33
C TYR A 74 3.73 6.22 -17.48
N LYS A 75 3.18 5.06 -17.71
CA LYS A 75 2.08 4.85 -18.66
C LYS A 75 0.88 4.36 -17.89
N ILE A 76 -0.23 5.10 -17.98
CA ILE A 76 -1.48 4.72 -17.31
C ILE A 76 -1.88 3.32 -17.76
N PRO A 77 -2.12 2.37 -16.82
CA PRO A 77 -2.62 1.03 -17.18
C PRO A 77 -3.96 1.14 -17.91
N GLN A 78 -4.18 0.26 -18.88
CA GLN A 78 -5.46 0.21 -19.62
C GLN A 78 -6.59 -0.41 -18.78
N GLU A 79 -6.25 -1.19 -17.75
CA GLU A 79 -7.22 -1.80 -16.85
C GLU A 79 -7.42 -0.90 -15.62
N PRO A 80 -8.69 -0.63 -15.23
CA PRO A 80 -8.97 0.16 -14.05
C PRO A 80 -8.47 -0.60 -12.81
N VAL A 81 -7.67 0.07 -11.99
CA VAL A 81 -7.34 -0.41 -10.64
C VAL A 81 -8.64 -0.36 -9.82
N LEU A 82 -9.05 -1.49 -9.26
CA LEU A 82 -10.18 -1.53 -8.32
C LEU A 82 -9.79 -0.70 -7.10
N ILE A 83 -10.42 0.46 -6.95
CA ILE A 83 -10.25 1.28 -5.76
C ILE A 83 -11.06 0.61 -4.65
N ASP A 84 -10.36 0.01 -3.71
CA ASP A 84 -10.98 -0.52 -2.50
C ASP A 84 -11.05 0.62 -1.47
N GLU A 85 -12.26 1.07 -1.14
CA GLU A 85 -12.49 2.17 -0.18
C GLU A 85 -11.86 1.89 1.19
N THR A 86 -11.69 0.61 1.56
CA THR A 86 -11.04 0.23 2.82
C THR A 86 -9.56 0.63 2.88
N ILE A 87 -8.91 0.79 1.72
CA ILE A 87 -7.52 1.21 1.62
C ILE A 87 -7.36 2.69 1.96
N GLU A 88 -8.33 3.51 1.62
CA GLU A 88 -8.29 4.94 1.94
C GLU A 88 -8.27 5.17 3.46
N ILE A 89 -8.95 4.34 4.24
CA ILE A 89 -8.91 4.39 5.70
C ILE A 89 -7.47 4.23 6.22
N ILE A 90 -6.70 3.29 5.66
CA ILE A 90 -5.29 3.10 6.04
C ILE A 90 -4.46 4.35 5.72
N LYS A 91 -4.68 4.98 4.57
CA LYS A 91 -3.99 6.21 4.18
C LYS A 91 -4.35 7.38 5.10
N GLU A 92 -5.60 7.49 5.51
CA GLU A 92 -6.07 8.51 6.45
C GLU A 92 -5.41 8.34 7.83
N TYR A 93 -5.33 7.11 8.34
CA TYR A 93 -4.63 6.84 9.61
C TYR A 93 -3.12 7.10 9.53
N LEU A 94 -2.46 6.77 8.43
CA LEU A 94 -1.06 7.15 8.19
C LEU A 94 -0.88 8.66 8.29
N LYS A 95 -1.74 9.42 7.60
CA LYS A 95 -1.71 10.88 7.60
C LYS A 95 -1.99 11.46 9.00
N SER A 96 -3.00 10.94 9.70
CA SER A 96 -3.38 11.38 11.05
C SER A 96 -2.26 11.15 12.07
N ASN A 97 -1.56 10.02 11.95
CA ASN A 97 -0.41 9.69 12.80
C ASN A 97 0.88 10.38 12.35
N LYS A 98 0.87 11.19 11.28
CA LYS A 98 2.06 11.80 10.68
C LYS A 98 3.16 10.77 10.40
N MET A 99 2.77 9.55 10.05
CA MET A 99 3.66 8.44 9.78
C MET A 99 3.92 8.33 8.28
N SER A 100 5.19 8.35 7.86
CA SER A 100 5.55 8.10 6.47
C SER A 100 5.34 6.64 6.08
N VAL A 101 5.06 6.38 4.80
CA VAL A 101 4.94 5.02 4.27
C VAL A 101 6.19 4.20 4.56
N VAL A 102 7.38 4.79 4.43
CA VAL A 102 8.65 4.11 4.75
C VAL A 102 8.69 3.66 6.22
N SER A 103 8.30 4.54 7.15
CA SER A 103 8.26 4.20 8.58
C SER A 103 7.26 3.10 8.86
N PHE A 104 6.09 3.15 8.26
CA PHE A 104 5.07 2.13 8.36
C PHE A 104 5.55 0.78 7.83
N LEU A 105 6.14 0.75 6.64
CA LEU A 105 6.67 -0.48 6.04
C LEU A 105 7.79 -1.11 6.87
N LYS A 106 8.60 -0.31 7.56
CA LYS A 106 9.68 -0.82 8.43
C LYS A 106 9.15 -1.58 9.65
N THR A 107 7.90 -1.39 10.07
CA THR A 107 7.28 -2.15 11.17
C THR A 107 6.96 -3.59 10.79
N PHE A 108 6.88 -3.90 9.51
CA PHE A 108 6.59 -5.23 9.00
C PHE A 108 7.86 -6.02 8.68
N PRO A 109 7.80 -7.36 8.79
CA PRO A 109 8.86 -8.23 8.31
C PRO A 109 9.14 -7.96 6.82
N ARG A 110 10.42 -8.03 6.42
CA ARG A 110 10.86 -7.72 5.03
C ARG A 110 10.01 -8.41 3.97
N LYS A 111 9.70 -9.69 4.16
CA LYS A 111 8.90 -10.50 3.23
C LYS A 111 7.47 -9.97 3.00
N LYS A 112 6.92 -9.22 3.95
CA LYS A 112 5.55 -8.67 3.89
C LYS A 112 5.49 -7.25 3.30
N ARG A 113 6.59 -6.54 3.23
CA ARG A 113 6.61 -5.12 2.82
C ARG A 113 6.06 -4.91 1.41
N LEU A 114 6.45 -5.75 0.46
CA LEU A 114 5.94 -5.67 -0.92
C LEU A 114 4.42 -5.88 -0.97
N GLU A 115 3.89 -6.85 -0.23
CA GLU A 115 2.46 -7.10 -0.15
C GLU A 115 1.71 -5.88 0.40
N ILE A 116 2.24 -5.26 1.47
CA ILE A 116 1.66 -4.03 2.03
C ILE A 116 1.70 -2.87 1.01
N VAL A 117 2.78 -2.72 0.25
CA VAL A 117 2.85 -1.72 -0.83
C VAL A 117 1.80 -1.99 -1.90
N ASP A 118 1.60 -3.26 -2.30
CA ASP A 118 0.60 -3.64 -3.28
C ASP A 118 -0.84 -3.44 -2.77
N ILE A 119 -1.09 -3.62 -1.46
CA ILE A 119 -2.35 -3.22 -0.82
C ILE A 119 -2.52 -1.69 -0.89
N MET A 120 -1.52 -0.93 -0.47
CA MET A 120 -1.61 0.54 -0.41
C MET A 120 -1.83 1.20 -1.77
N ARG A 121 -1.35 0.60 -2.87
CA ARG A 121 -1.61 1.09 -4.23
C ARG A 121 -2.91 0.54 -4.86
N GLY A 122 -3.68 -0.27 -4.12
CA GLY A 122 -4.95 -0.84 -4.58
C GLY A 122 -4.81 -2.04 -5.51
N ALA A 123 -3.63 -2.65 -5.63
CA ALA A 123 -3.42 -3.83 -6.46
C ALA A 123 -3.78 -5.13 -5.74
N LEU A 124 -3.76 -5.13 -4.42
CA LEU A 124 -4.21 -6.22 -3.57
C LEU A 124 -5.25 -5.69 -2.57
N PRO A 125 -6.26 -6.48 -2.27
CA PRO A 125 -7.22 -6.15 -1.21
C PRO A 125 -6.60 -6.35 0.17
N LEU A 126 -7.28 -5.87 1.23
CA LEU A 126 -6.89 -6.10 2.61
C LEU A 126 -6.78 -7.61 2.94
N PRO A 127 -5.92 -7.99 3.90
CA PRO A 127 -5.78 -9.39 4.31
C PRO A 127 -7.10 -9.97 4.83
N ILE A 128 -7.35 -11.24 4.53
CA ILE A 128 -8.47 -12.01 5.08
C ILE A 128 -8.15 -12.47 6.51
N ASP A 129 -6.87 -12.72 6.80
CA ASP A 129 -6.44 -13.12 8.15
C ASP A 129 -6.57 -11.92 9.09
N TYR A 130 -7.47 -12.06 10.07
CA TYR A 130 -7.71 -11.03 11.08
C TYR A 130 -6.44 -10.62 11.83
N LYS A 131 -5.52 -11.58 12.12
CA LYS A 131 -4.26 -11.27 12.81
C LYS A 131 -3.34 -10.35 12.00
N GLU A 132 -3.29 -10.56 10.68
CA GLU A 132 -2.52 -9.69 9.78
C GLU A 132 -3.14 -8.29 9.73
N LEU A 133 -4.46 -8.19 9.60
CA LEU A 133 -5.16 -6.91 9.62
C LEU A 133 -5.03 -6.21 10.98
N GLN A 134 -5.09 -6.97 12.09
CA GLN A 134 -4.88 -6.44 13.44
C GLN A 134 -3.45 -5.88 13.61
N LEU A 135 -2.44 -6.49 12.98
CA LEU A 135 -1.08 -5.95 13.00
C LEU A 135 -1.01 -4.58 12.29
N ILE A 136 -1.66 -4.44 11.14
CA ILE A 136 -1.80 -3.16 10.43
C ILE A 136 -2.49 -2.14 11.35
N GLY A 137 -3.62 -2.52 11.94
CA GLY A 137 -4.40 -1.66 12.83
C GLY A 137 -3.60 -1.20 14.05
N LYS A 138 -2.91 -2.11 14.74
CA LYS A 138 -2.05 -1.77 15.88
C LYS A 138 -0.94 -0.79 15.50
N THR A 139 -0.31 -0.98 14.33
CA THR A 139 0.75 -0.10 13.86
C THR A 139 0.26 1.32 13.59
N LEU A 140 -0.98 1.46 13.11
CA LEU A 140 -1.60 2.72 12.76
C LEU A 140 -2.47 3.31 13.88
N ASN A 141 -2.53 2.68 15.04
CA ASN A 141 -3.42 3.05 16.14
C ASN A 141 -4.90 3.09 15.73
N ILE A 142 -5.32 2.22 14.81
CA ILE A 142 -6.72 2.06 14.45
C ILE A 142 -7.46 1.39 15.60
N PRO A 143 -8.60 1.94 16.06
CA PRO A 143 -9.42 1.30 17.08
C PRO A 143 -9.80 -0.14 16.71
N GLN A 144 -9.78 -1.05 17.67
CA GLN A 144 -10.04 -2.48 17.40
C GLN A 144 -11.41 -2.74 16.78
N GLU A 145 -12.41 -1.96 17.15
CA GLU A 145 -13.76 -2.00 16.56
C GLU A 145 -13.73 -1.69 15.06
N GLU A 146 -12.91 -0.73 14.66
CA GLU A 146 -12.77 -0.34 13.25
C GLU A 146 -11.96 -1.39 12.46
N VAL A 147 -10.91 -1.95 13.06
CA VAL A 147 -10.18 -3.10 12.47
C VAL A 147 -11.13 -4.27 12.23
N TYR A 148 -12.04 -4.52 13.18
CA TYR A 148 -13.04 -5.56 13.02
C TYR A 148 -14.02 -5.24 11.87
N SER A 149 -14.49 -4.01 11.77
CA SER A 149 -15.37 -3.56 10.68
C SER A 149 -14.71 -3.71 9.31
N LEU A 150 -13.44 -3.35 9.19
CA LEU A 150 -12.64 -3.55 7.97
C LEU A 150 -12.55 -5.04 7.59
N TRP A 151 -12.29 -5.90 8.57
CA TRP A 151 -12.23 -7.34 8.36
C TRP A 151 -13.59 -7.90 7.93
N GLU A 152 -14.69 -7.49 8.56
CA GLU A 152 -16.04 -7.89 8.21
C GLU A 152 -16.37 -7.50 6.77
N THR A 153 -16.07 -6.25 6.39
CA THR A 153 -16.26 -5.77 5.02
C THR A 153 -15.48 -6.62 4.02
N ARG A 154 -14.22 -6.91 4.35
CA ARG A 154 -13.37 -7.76 3.50
C ARG A 154 -13.92 -9.18 3.36
N MET A 155 -14.42 -9.77 4.44
CA MET A 155 -15.04 -11.09 4.41
C MET A 155 -16.32 -11.11 3.58
N LYS A 156 -17.16 -10.07 3.67
CA LYS A 156 -18.36 -9.93 2.82
C LYS A 156 -17.98 -9.89 1.33
N GLN A 157 -16.94 -9.14 0.94
CA GLN A 157 -16.41 -9.11 -0.43
C GLN A 157 -15.98 -10.52 -0.90
N VAL A 158 -15.32 -11.29 -0.03
CA VAL A 158 -14.90 -12.67 -0.36
C VAL A 158 -16.11 -13.57 -0.58
N LEU A 159 -17.12 -13.49 0.29
CA LEU A 159 -18.36 -14.28 0.15
C LEU A 159 -19.09 -13.95 -1.16
N GLU A 160 -19.19 -12.67 -1.50
CA GLU A 160 -19.77 -12.21 -2.77
C GLU A 160 -18.99 -12.72 -3.98
N SER A 161 -17.66 -12.66 -3.93
CA SER A 161 -16.78 -13.18 -4.99
C SER A 161 -16.90 -14.70 -5.15
N ALA A 162 -17.26 -15.41 -4.07
CA ALA A 162 -17.57 -16.84 -4.09
C ALA A 162 -19.00 -17.17 -4.58
N GLY A 163 -19.77 -16.14 -4.99
CA GLY A 163 -21.13 -16.31 -5.52
C GLY A 163 -22.22 -16.34 -4.44
N MET A 164 -21.90 -15.99 -3.18
CA MET A 164 -22.89 -15.90 -2.11
C MET A 164 -23.61 -14.54 -2.18
N ASN A 165 -24.94 -14.56 -2.22
CA ASN A 165 -25.71 -13.32 -2.10
C ASN A 165 -25.73 -12.87 -0.62
N VAL A 166 -24.87 -11.94 -0.26
CA VAL A 166 -24.72 -11.43 1.11
C VAL A 166 -25.99 -10.70 1.58
N TYR A 167 -26.70 -10.05 0.68
CA TYR A 167 -27.91 -9.30 1.04
C TYR A 167 -29.10 -10.22 1.35
N SER A 168 -29.34 -11.28 0.56
CA SER A 168 -30.41 -12.22 0.83
C SER A 168 -30.15 -13.12 2.03
N ASN A 169 -28.92 -13.22 2.49
CA ASN A 169 -28.50 -14.01 3.66
C ASN A 169 -28.02 -13.12 4.82
N SER A 170 -28.35 -11.82 4.80
CA SER A 170 -27.79 -10.84 5.74
C SER A 170 -27.97 -11.23 7.22
N ALA A 171 -29.15 -11.68 7.62
CA ALA A 171 -29.42 -12.05 9.02
C ALA A 171 -28.51 -13.22 9.51
N LEU A 172 -28.26 -14.21 8.67
CA LEU A 172 -27.38 -15.31 8.98
C LEU A 172 -25.91 -14.84 9.05
N ILE A 173 -25.49 -14.05 8.06
CA ILE A 173 -24.14 -13.53 7.93
C ILE A 173 -23.82 -12.60 9.10
N ASP A 174 -24.72 -11.68 9.45
CA ASP A 174 -24.57 -10.77 10.58
C ASP A 174 -24.50 -11.53 11.91
N SER A 175 -25.31 -12.59 12.08
CA SER A 175 -25.23 -13.47 13.25
C SER A 175 -23.88 -14.19 13.37
N MET A 176 -23.33 -14.64 12.24
CA MET A 176 -22.01 -15.27 12.20
C MET A 176 -20.89 -14.27 12.58
N PHE A 177 -20.94 -13.05 12.06
CA PHE A 177 -19.98 -12.00 12.38
C PHE A 177 -20.09 -11.55 13.84
N GLU A 178 -21.28 -11.41 14.38
CA GLU A 178 -21.48 -11.10 15.81
C GLU A 178 -20.88 -12.19 16.71
N CYS A 179 -21.04 -13.47 16.32
CA CYS A 179 -20.42 -14.58 17.06
C CYS A 179 -18.89 -14.53 16.97
N ALA A 180 -18.33 -14.29 15.78
CA ALA A 180 -16.90 -14.14 15.57
C ALA A 180 -16.34 -12.96 16.37
N LYS A 181 -17.03 -11.80 16.36
CA LYS A 181 -16.66 -10.60 17.12
C LYS A 181 -16.51 -10.91 18.61
N LYS A 182 -17.51 -11.59 19.19
CA LYS A 182 -17.46 -11.98 20.61
C LYS A 182 -16.28 -12.88 20.94
N GLN A 183 -15.87 -13.76 20.04
CA GLN A 183 -14.70 -14.61 20.23
C GLN A 183 -13.40 -13.83 20.10
N ILE A 184 -13.27 -13.01 19.07
CA ILE A 184 -12.07 -12.20 18.80
C ILE A 184 -11.81 -11.20 19.94
N MET A 185 -12.86 -10.49 20.40
CA MET A 185 -12.74 -9.48 21.46
C MET A 185 -12.47 -10.08 22.86
N LYS A 186 -12.74 -11.36 23.08
CA LYS A 186 -12.42 -12.05 24.35
C LYS A 186 -10.96 -12.50 24.46
N ILE A 187 -10.27 -12.62 23.31
CA ILE A 187 -8.90 -13.15 23.25
C ILE A 187 -7.87 -11.97 23.25
N SER A 188 -8.33 -10.75 23.11
CA SER A 188 -7.52 -9.52 23.10
C SER A 188 -7.45 -8.88 24.46
#